data_27f744f53abd989eee249cee5ac8e5ba
#
_entry.id   27f744f53abd989eee249cee5ac8e5ba
#
_cell.length_a   1.000
_cell.length_b   1.000
_cell.length_c   1.000
_cell.angle_alpha   90.00
_cell.angle_beta   90.00
_cell.angle_gamma   90.00
#
_symmetry.space_group_name_H-M   'P 1'
#
loop_
_entity.id
_entity.type
_entity.pdbx_description
1 polymer ?
#
loop_
_entity_poly.entity_id
_entity_poly.type
_entity_poly.pdbx_seq_one_letter_code
_entity_poly.pdbx_strand_id
1 'polypeptide(L)'
;MTSPYKRRDTVSWALYDWANSAFATTVLAGFFPVFFQQFWSTGVDPTVSTSRLGLANGIAGIIVALLAPVLGALADRTAGRKAQLVLFSSIGVAGTAALSFVSQGEWGWAAACFIVAGIGFNAANIFYDALLLDVASERELDTVSAFGYSLGYLGGGLLFAFNVLMTLQPAWFGLSGPAEAVQWSFLSVAVWWLVFTLPLARYVREQPSQVATEPFFESVVAGLRELGNTLRRIRAHRDISLFLLAYWLYIDGVHTIYTMAVDYGVALGLPSSSLLAALLLTQFVAFPSALLLGWVGNKIGAKRGILICISVYLAATLYAYFLDSVVEFFALAVVVGLVQGGVQSLSRSFFGRLVPEGKGGEFFGFYNMMGKFASFIGPLLIAAVAYSTGNSRLSITSLIVLFLIGGLLLWRVPEARKSA
;
A
#
# COMPACT_ATOMS: atom_id res chain seq x y z
N MET A 1 -13.49 -12.15 -27.05
CA MET A 1 -12.50 -12.03 -25.97
C MET A 1 -13.19 -12.34 -24.66
N THR A 2 -12.63 -13.22 -23.82
CA THR A 2 -13.17 -13.52 -22.50
C THR A 2 -12.95 -12.30 -21.60
N SER A 3 -13.97 -11.94 -20.79
CA SER A 3 -13.86 -10.84 -19.82
C SER A 3 -12.64 -11.02 -18.91
N PRO A 4 -11.85 -9.98 -18.60
CA PRO A 4 -10.67 -10.07 -17.72
C PRO A 4 -11.02 -10.67 -16.35
N TYR A 5 -12.22 -10.45 -15.85
CA TYR A 5 -12.71 -11.02 -14.58
C TYR A 5 -12.93 -12.54 -14.61
N LYS A 6 -12.88 -13.19 -15.77
CA LYS A 6 -13.03 -14.63 -15.96
C LYS A 6 -11.75 -15.33 -16.36
N ARG A 7 -10.70 -14.60 -16.69
CA ARG A 7 -9.41 -15.18 -17.03
C ARG A 7 -8.72 -15.67 -15.75
N ARG A 8 -8.29 -16.91 -15.78
CA ARG A 8 -7.73 -17.59 -14.62
C ARG A 8 -6.43 -16.94 -14.11
N ASP A 9 -5.60 -16.46 -15.01
CA ASP A 9 -4.37 -15.74 -14.71
C ASP A 9 -4.65 -14.39 -14.03
N THR A 10 -5.57 -13.59 -14.59
CA THR A 10 -5.97 -12.29 -14.05
C THR A 10 -6.62 -12.43 -12.66
N VAL A 11 -7.53 -13.41 -12.49
CA VAL A 11 -8.15 -13.64 -11.18
C VAL A 11 -7.13 -14.11 -10.16
N SER A 12 -6.20 -15.00 -10.54
CA SER A 12 -5.15 -15.49 -9.66
C SER A 12 -4.16 -14.39 -9.26
N TRP A 13 -3.87 -13.45 -10.18
CA TRP A 13 -3.09 -12.27 -9.88
C TRP A 13 -3.82 -11.35 -8.89
N ALA A 14 -5.09 -11.06 -9.12
CA ALA A 14 -5.89 -10.20 -8.24
C ALA A 14 -6.12 -10.82 -6.84
N LEU A 15 -6.17 -12.16 -6.73
CA LEU A 15 -6.22 -12.86 -5.44
C LEU A 15 -4.95 -12.68 -4.60
N TYR A 16 -3.85 -12.26 -5.17
CA TYR A 16 -2.68 -11.90 -4.38
C TYR A 16 -2.91 -10.59 -3.61
N ASP A 17 -3.60 -9.61 -4.19
CA ASP A 17 -3.99 -8.38 -3.48
C ASP A 17 -4.98 -8.69 -2.33
N TRP A 18 -5.94 -9.59 -2.55
CA TRP A 18 -6.77 -10.15 -1.48
C TRP A 18 -5.94 -10.78 -0.37
N ALA A 19 -4.86 -11.48 -0.72
CA ALA A 19 -3.98 -12.14 0.23
C ALA A 19 -3.17 -11.15 1.08
N ASN A 20 -2.40 -10.28 0.43
CA ASN A 20 -1.41 -9.43 1.09
C ASN A 20 -2.00 -8.19 1.77
N SER A 21 -3.18 -7.73 1.33
CA SER A 21 -3.88 -6.61 1.96
C SER A 21 -4.31 -6.91 3.39
N ALA A 22 -4.45 -8.18 3.75
CA ALA A 22 -4.67 -8.58 5.14
C ALA A 22 -3.50 -8.18 6.06
N PHE A 23 -2.26 -8.29 5.58
CA PHE A 23 -1.09 -7.79 6.32
C PHE A 23 -1.12 -6.27 6.45
N ALA A 24 -1.40 -5.55 5.36
CA ALA A 24 -1.47 -4.09 5.39
C ALA A 24 -2.55 -3.58 6.36
N THR A 25 -3.73 -4.20 6.35
CA THR A 25 -4.87 -3.75 7.16
C THR A 25 -4.76 -4.21 8.60
N THR A 26 -4.55 -5.51 8.84
CA THR A 26 -4.58 -6.09 10.19
C THR A 26 -3.27 -5.85 10.95
N VAL A 27 -2.11 -6.00 10.28
CA VAL A 27 -0.81 -5.87 10.94
C VAL A 27 -0.33 -4.42 10.92
N LEU A 28 -0.06 -3.85 9.72
CA LEU A 28 0.58 -2.54 9.61
C LEU A 28 -0.29 -1.42 10.21
N ALA A 29 -1.56 -1.34 9.85
CA ALA A 29 -2.46 -0.26 10.27
C ALA A 29 -3.24 -0.57 11.54
N GLY A 30 -3.58 -1.85 11.78
CA GLY A 30 -4.45 -2.28 12.87
C GLY A 30 -3.72 -2.60 14.16
N PHE A 31 -3.38 -3.87 14.34
CA PHE A 31 -2.99 -4.38 15.66
C PHE A 31 -1.54 -4.13 16.05
N PHE A 32 -0.59 -4.11 15.10
CA PHE A 32 0.82 -4.02 15.45
C PHE A 32 1.16 -2.75 16.26
N PRO A 33 0.75 -1.53 15.86
CA PRO A 33 1.08 -0.32 16.62
C PRO A 33 0.55 -0.35 18.05
N VAL A 34 -0.71 -0.76 18.23
CA VAL A 34 -1.35 -0.83 19.53
C VAL A 34 -0.73 -1.92 20.40
N PHE A 35 -0.54 -3.11 19.84
CA PHE A 35 0.01 -4.26 20.57
C PHE A 35 1.49 -4.06 20.90
N PHE A 36 2.24 -3.37 20.03
CA PHE A 36 3.62 -2.97 20.29
C PHE A 36 3.74 -2.10 21.53
N GLN A 37 2.83 -1.15 21.71
CA GLN A 37 2.82 -0.26 22.86
C GLN A 37 2.32 -0.98 24.12
N GLN A 38 1.19 -1.70 24.04
CA GLN A 38 0.48 -2.22 25.21
C GLN A 38 1.01 -3.57 25.71
N PHE A 39 1.57 -4.39 24.83
CA PHE A 39 1.98 -5.75 25.14
C PHE A 39 3.50 -5.93 25.09
N TRP A 40 4.14 -5.59 23.98
CA TRP A 40 5.57 -5.81 23.83
C TRP A 40 6.44 -4.74 24.50
N SER A 41 5.95 -3.53 24.65
CA SER A 41 6.63 -2.44 25.38
C SER A 41 6.02 -2.20 26.78
N THR A 42 5.49 -3.23 27.42
CA THR A 42 4.89 -3.14 28.76
C THR A 42 5.88 -2.55 29.77
N GLY A 43 5.40 -1.61 30.61
CA GLY A 43 6.21 -0.96 31.63
C GLY A 43 7.15 0.12 31.15
N VAL A 44 7.08 0.49 29.87
CA VAL A 44 7.88 1.57 29.28
C VAL A 44 6.99 2.78 29.00
N ASP A 45 7.57 3.98 29.14
CA ASP A 45 6.87 5.22 28.79
C ASP A 45 6.34 5.18 27.33
N PRO A 46 5.08 5.59 27.10
CA PRO A 46 4.48 5.60 25.77
C PRO A 46 5.33 6.32 24.69
N THR A 47 6.01 7.40 25.07
CA THR A 47 6.89 8.17 24.16
C THR A 47 8.07 7.32 23.69
N VAL A 48 8.66 6.53 24.59
CA VAL A 48 9.76 5.61 24.25
C VAL A 48 9.26 4.48 23.36
N SER A 49 8.07 3.92 23.63
CA SER A 49 7.47 2.91 22.78
C SER A 49 7.20 3.44 21.36
N THR A 50 6.63 4.63 21.26
CA THR A 50 6.39 5.32 19.96
C THR A 50 7.70 5.56 19.21
N SER A 51 8.76 5.96 19.93
CA SER A 51 10.09 6.14 19.34
C SER A 51 10.67 4.83 18.79
N ARG A 52 10.55 3.72 19.53
CA ARG A 52 10.98 2.38 19.09
C ARG A 52 10.20 1.90 17.86
N LEU A 53 8.88 2.12 17.85
CA LEU A 53 8.03 1.80 16.70
C LEU A 53 8.41 2.63 15.47
N GLY A 54 8.63 3.92 15.67
CA GLY A 54 9.12 4.83 14.62
C GLY A 54 10.46 4.39 14.04
N LEU A 55 11.38 3.95 14.90
CA LEU A 55 12.68 3.41 14.48
C LEU A 55 12.51 2.12 13.66
N ALA A 56 11.66 1.18 14.09
CA ALA A 56 11.40 -0.06 13.37
C ALA A 56 10.80 0.21 11.99
N ASN A 57 9.80 1.09 11.90
CA ASN A 57 9.22 1.52 10.62
C ASN A 57 10.26 2.24 9.73
N GLY A 58 11.09 3.11 10.31
CA GLY A 58 12.15 3.81 9.60
C GLY A 58 13.19 2.85 9.01
N ILE A 59 13.67 1.89 9.79
CA ILE A 59 14.62 0.87 9.32
C ILE A 59 14.00 0.05 8.18
N ALA A 60 12.77 -0.46 8.36
CA ALA A 60 12.07 -1.21 7.33
C ALA A 60 11.91 -0.36 6.05
N GLY A 61 11.49 0.89 6.19
CA GLY A 61 11.30 1.83 5.07
C GLY A 61 12.58 2.11 4.31
N ILE A 62 13.69 2.38 5.00
CA ILE A 62 15.02 2.62 4.38
C ILE A 62 15.49 1.38 3.63
N ILE A 63 15.42 0.20 4.26
CA ILE A 63 15.85 -1.06 3.62
C ILE A 63 15.03 -1.29 2.34
N VAL A 64 13.70 -1.15 2.41
CA VAL A 64 12.83 -1.31 1.24
C VAL A 64 13.12 -0.28 0.17
N ALA A 65 13.30 0.99 0.53
CA ALA A 65 13.58 2.05 -0.43
C ALA A 65 14.91 1.82 -1.18
N LEU A 66 15.94 1.30 -0.50
CA LEU A 66 17.21 0.95 -1.12
C LEU A 66 17.12 -0.33 -1.96
N LEU A 67 16.34 -1.31 -1.52
CA LEU A 67 16.19 -2.59 -2.23
C LEU A 67 15.25 -2.48 -3.44
N ALA A 68 14.24 -1.64 -3.40
CA ALA A 68 13.18 -1.61 -4.41
C ALA A 68 13.69 -1.45 -5.85
N PRO A 69 14.59 -0.51 -6.19
CA PRO A 69 15.12 -0.40 -7.54
C PRO A 69 16.00 -1.60 -7.95
N VAL A 70 16.72 -2.19 -6.98
CA VAL A 70 17.57 -3.37 -7.21
C VAL A 70 16.71 -4.58 -7.53
N LEU A 71 15.65 -4.81 -6.74
CA LEU A 71 14.70 -5.90 -6.94
C LEU A 71 13.90 -5.70 -8.25
N GLY A 72 13.57 -4.45 -8.59
CA GLY A 72 12.96 -4.11 -9.86
C GLY A 72 13.85 -4.47 -11.06
N ALA A 73 15.13 -4.08 -11.02
CA ALA A 73 16.09 -4.43 -12.06
C ALA A 73 16.32 -5.96 -12.15
N LEU A 74 16.30 -6.65 -11.01
CA LEU A 74 16.36 -8.11 -10.94
C LEU A 74 15.12 -8.75 -11.61
N ALA A 75 13.94 -8.19 -11.39
CA ALA A 75 12.69 -8.67 -11.99
C ALA A 75 12.72 -8.68 -13.52
N ASP A 76 13.45 -7.76 -14.15
CA ASP A 76 13.56 -7.68 -15.61
C ASP A 76 14.68 -8.59 -16.18
N ARG A 77 15.69 -8.93 -15.37
CA ARG A 77 16.86 -9.71 -15.79
C ARG A 77 16.73 -11.21 -15.54
N THR A 78 15.95 -11.61 -14.56
CA THR A 78 15.73 -13.02 -14.25
C THR A 78 14.38 -13.49 -14.78
N ALA A 79 14.36 -14.63 -15.46
CA ALA A 79 13.12 -15.35 -15.65
C ALA A 79 12.63 -15.81 -14.28
N GLY A 80 11.52 -15.26 -13.78
CA GLY A 80 11.01 -15.70 -12.48
C GLY A 80 10.51 -14.60 -11.55
N ARG A 81 9.89 -13.51 -12.06
CA ARG A 81 9.18 -12.51 -11.24
C ARG A 81 8.23 -13.17 -10.25
N LYS A 82 7.52 -14.20 -10.71
CA LYS A 82 6.62 -15.00 -9.89
C LYS A 82 7.36 -15.77 -8.79
N ALA A 83 8.51 -16.37 -9.09
CA ALA A 83 9.32 -17.07 -8.10
C ALA A 83 9.86 -16.12 -7.03
N GLN A 84 10.30 -14.92 -7.44
CA GLN A 84 10.75 -13.86 -6.52
C GLN A 84 9.58 -13.34 -5.66
N LEU A 85 8.40 -13.13 -6.24
CA LEU A 85 7.20 -12.76 -5.50
C LEU A 85 6.89 -13.81 -4.42
N VAL A 86 6.88 -15.09 -4.79
CA VAL A 86 6.60 -16.20 -3.83
C VAL A 86 7.66 -16.26 -2.75
N LEU A 87 8.94 -16.09 -3.08
CA LEU A 87 10.04 -16.05 -2.11
C LEU A 87 9.84 -14.93 -1.08
N PHE A 88 9.66 -13.68 -1.54
CA PHE A 88 9.50 -12.55 -0.64
C PHE A 88 8.17 -12.59 0.12
N SER A 89 7.09 -13.08 -0.50
CA SER A 89 5.84 -13.36 0.23
C SER A 89 6.05 -14.39 1.33
N SER A 90 6.82 -15.47 1.09
CA SER A 90 7.12 -16.48 2.11
C SER A 90 7.93 -15.90 3.27
N ILE A 91 8.87 -14.98 3.00
CA ILE A 91 9.60 -14.23 4.04
C ILE A 91 8.63 -13.36 4.83
N GLY A 92 7.72 -12.64 4.16
CA GLY A 92 6.69 -11.83 4.79
C GLY A 92 5.74 -12.64 5.67
N VAL A 93 5.28 -13.77 5.16
CA VAL A 93 4.42 -14.75 5.88
C VAL A 93 5.14 -15.29 7.13
N ALA A 94 6.40 -15.71 6.99
CA ALA A 94 7.18 -16.21 8.12
C ALA A 94 7.38 -15.14 9.20
N GLY A 95 7.74 -13.92 8.83
CA GLY A 95 7.87 -12.79 9.76
C GLY A 95 6.55 -12.46 10.46
N THR A 96 5.42 -12.50 9.72
CA THR A 96 4.08 -12.26 10.29
C THR A 96 3.68 -13.38 11.25
N ALA A 97 3.91 -14.64 10.89
CA ALA A 97 3.64 -15.78 11.77
C ALA A 97 4.50 -15.72 13.05
N ALA A 98 5.77 -15.31 12.92
CA ALA A 98 6.67 -15.19 14.07
C ALA A 98 6.17 -14.20 15.13
N LEU A 99 5.45 -13.13 14.74
CA LEU A 99 4.84 -12.18 15.69
C LEU A 99 3.89 -12.87 16.70
N SER A 100 3.23 -13.97 16.31
CA SER A 100 2.31 -14.71 17.16
C SER A 100 3.00 -15.37 18.36
N PHE A 101 4.30 -15.59 18.28
CA PHE A 101 5.09 -16.30 19.29
C PHE A 101 5.95 -15.36 20.15
N VAL A 102 5.91 -14.06 19.89
CA VAL A 102 6.70 -13.09 20.66
C VAL A 102 6.04 -12.84 22.01
N SER A 103 6.79 -13.07 23.08
CA SER A 103 6.31 -12.92 24.46
C SER A 103 6.13 -11.45 24.87
N GLN A 104 5.35 -11.23 25.92
CA GLN A 104 5.15 -9.90 26.48
C GLN A 104 6.50 -9.29 26.95
N GLY A 105 6.71 -8.01 26.66
CA GLY A 105 7.94 -7.29 27.00
C GLY A 105 9.07 -7.41 25.96
N GLU A 106 8.98 -8.32 25.00
CA GLU A 106 10.03 -8.60 24.01
C GLU A 106 9.92 -7.70 22.76
N TRP A 107 9.84 -6.40 22.96
CA TRP A 107 9.69 -5.42 21.87
C TRP A 107 10.74 -5.53 20.77
N GLY A 108 11.98 -5.92 21.10
CA GLY A 108 13.08 -6.06 20.12
C GLY A 108 12.82 -7.17 19.12
N TRP A 109 12.33 -8.33 19.57
CA TRP A 109 11.93 -9.44 18.71
C TRP A 109 10.70 -9.09 17.87
N ALA A 110 9.70 -8.42 18.48
CA ALA A 110 8.52 -7.93 17.74
C ALA A 110 8.93 -6.98 16.62
N ALA A 111 9.82 -6.02 16.89
CA ALA A 111 10.35 -5.09 15.90
C ALA A 111 11.11 -5.83 14.78
N ALA A 112 11.96 -6.80 15.11
CA ALA A 112 12.70 -7.59 14.13
C ALA A 112 11.76 -8.40 13.21
N CYS A 113 10.78 -9.10 13.78
CA CYS A 113 9.77 -9.84 13.00
C CYS A 113 8.96 -8.91 12.09
N PHE A 114 8.57 -7.73 12.59
CA PHE A 114 7.85 -6.72 11.82
C PHE A 114 8.68 -6.17 10.65
N ILE A 115 9.96 -5.87 10.89
CA ILE A 115 10.88 -5.41 9.83
C ILE A 115 10.99 -6.48 8.74
N VAL A 116 11.20 -7.75 9.11
CA VAL A 116 11.29 -8.87 8.15
C VAL A 116 9.99 -9.03 7.37
N ALA A 117 8.83 -9.00 8.06
CA ALA A 117 7.53 -9.08 7.42
C ALA A 117 7.29 -7.91 6.45
N GLY A 118 7.63 -6.69 6.86
CA GLY A 118 7.51 -5.48 6.06
C GLY A 118 8.40 -5.48 4.82
N ILE A 119 9.64 -5.99 4.93
CA ILE A 119 10.55 -6.15 3.79
C ILE A 119 9.94 -7.17 2.81
N GLY A 120 9.50 -8.33 3.31
CA GLY A 120 8.86 -9.37 2.48
C GLY A 120 7.64 -8.82 1.74
N PHE A 121 6.75 -8.12 2.44
CA PHE A 121 5.55 -7.51 1.86
C PHE A 121 5.89 -6.51 0.75
N ASN A 122 6.78 -5.58 1.03
CA ASN A 122 7.10 -4.52 0.08
C ASN A 122 7.90 -5.03 -1.14
N ALA A 123 8.85 -5.96 -0.91
CA ALA A 123 9.60 -6.58 -2.00
C ALA A 123 8.70 -7.41 -2.92
N ALA A 124 7.78 -8.19 -2.36
CA ALA A 124 6.83 -8.96 -3.15
C ALA A 124 5.91 -8.07 -4.01
N ASN A 125 5.51 -6.90 -3.49
CA ASN A 125 4.67 -5.94 -4.23
C ASN A 125 5.36 -5.37 -5.47
N ILE A 126 6.69 -5.25 -5.50
CA ILE A 126 7.44 -4.81 -6.69
C ILE A 126 7.19 -5.80 -7.84
N PHE A 127 7.33 -7.10 -7.55
CA PHE A 127 7.11 -8.16 -8.55
C PHE A 127 5.63 -8.30 -8.91
N TYR A 128 4.74 -8.12 -7.95
CA TYR A 128 3.30 -8.13 -8.15
C TYR A 128 2.85 -7.04 -9.13
N ASP A 129 3.31 -5.81 -8.92
CA ASP A 129 3.00 -4.69 -9.80
C ASP A 129 3.59 -4.88 -11.21
N ALA A 130 4.81 -5.41 -11.31
CA ALA A 130 5.42 -5.73 -12.59
C ALA A 130 4.66 -6.81 -13.36
N LEU A 131 4.11 -7.82 -12.68
CA LEU A 131 3.28 -8.89 -13.27
C LEU A 131 1.93 -8.37 -13.81
N LEU A 132 1.49 -7.17 -13.46
CA LEU A 132 0.31 -6.54 -14.07
C LEU A 132 0.45 -6.47 -15.59
N LEU A 133 1.65 -6.19 -16.10
CA LEU A 133 1.92 -6.10 -17.54
C LEU A 133 1.90 -7.46 -18.25
N ASP A 134 2.03 -8.56 -17.50
CA ASP A 134 1.94 -9.92 -18.04
C ASP A 134 0.48 -10.43 -18.10
N VAL A 135 -0.38 -9.98 -17.17
CA VAL A 135 -1.76 -10.47 -17.03
C VAL A 135 -2.81 -9.55 -17.63
N ALA A 136 -2.45 -8.32 -18.02
CA ALA A 136 -3.36 -7.33 -18.59
C ALA A 136 -2.84 -6.81 -19.93
N SER A 137 -3.72 -6.77 -20.93
CA SER A 137 -3.44 -5.98 -22.14
C SER A 137 -3.51 -4.48 -21.83
N GLU A 138 -2.87 -3.65 -22.65
CA GLU A 138 -2.84 -2.19 -22.48
C GLU A 138 -4.24 -1.58 -22.31
N ARG A 139 -5.24 -2.12 -23.02
CA ARG A 139 -6.65 -1.69 -22.93
C ARG A 139 -7.33 -2.10 -21.63
N GLU A 140 -6.84 -3.13 -20.94
CA GLU A 140 -7.42 -3.71 -19.73
C GLU A 140 -6.72 -3.25 -18.45
N LEU A 141 -5.59 -2.55 -18.54
CA LEU A 141 -4.76 -2.17 -17.37
C LEU A 141 -5.58 -1.51 -16.25
N ASP A 142 -6.48 -0.56 -16.58
CA ASP A 142 -7.29 0.13 -15.58
C ASP A 142 -8.25 -0.85 -14.87
N THR A 143 -8.90 -1.71 -15.65
CA THR A 143 -9.85 -2.70 -15.11
C THR A 143 -9.16 -3.75 -14.25
N VAL A 144 -8.04 -4.30 -14.72
CA VAL A 144 -7.31 -5.35 -14.00
C VAL A 144 -6.65 -4.78 -12.75
N SER A 145 -6.03 -3.60 -12.83
CA SER A 145 -5.47 -2.92 -11.68
C SER A 145 -6.53 -2.60 -10.62
N ALA A 146 -7.69 -2.08 -11.04
CA ALA A 146 -8.81 -1.80 -10.15
C ALA A 146 -9.40 -3.07 -9.52
N PHE A 147 -9.44 -4.18 -10.25
CA PHE A 147 -9.89 -5.46 -9.75
C PHE A 147 -8.97 -6.00 -8.65
N GLY A 148 -7.64 -5.90 -8.80
CA GLY A 148 -6.69 -6.24 -7.75
C GLY A 148 -6.96 -5.43 -6.47
N TYR A 149 -6.92 -4.12 -6.54
CA TYR A 149 -7.19 -3.25 -5.38
C TYR A 149 -8.55 -3.50 -4.75
N SER A 150 -9.59 -3.71 -5.56
CA SER A 150 -10.93 -4.03 -5.07
C SER A 150 -10.92 -5.30 -4.22
N LEU A 151 -10.34 -6.40 -4.72
CA LEU A 151 -10.19 -7.62 -3.94
C LEU A 151 -9.32 -7.40 -2.70
N GLY A 152 -8.28 -6.59 -2.78
CA GLY A 152 -7.44 -6.24 -1.65
C GLY A 152 -8.24 -5.59 -0.52
N TYR A 153 -9.03 -4.56 -0.82
CA TYR A 153 -9.89 -3.91 0.17
C TYR A 153 -10.90 -4.87 0.79
N LEU A 154 -11.52 -5.72 -0.01
CA LEU A 154 -12.49 -6.68 0.50
C LEU A 154 -11.82 -7.76 1.36
N GLY A 155 -10.73 -8.38 0.87
CA GLY A 155 -10.02 -9.43 1.59
C GLY A 155 -9.38 -8.96 2.89
N GLY A 156 -8.68 -7.82 2.84
CA GLY A 156 -8.12 -7.18 4.03
C GLY A 156 -9.20 -6.75 5.02
N GLY A 157 -10.29 -6.15 4.54
CA GLY A 157 -11.42 -5.73 5.38
C GLY A 157 -12.15 -6.89 6.05
N LEU A 158 -12.41 -7.98 5.33
CA LEU A 158 -13.09 -9.16 5.89
C LEU A 158 -12.25 -9.86 6.97
N LEU A 159 -10.97 -10.12 6.71
CA LEU A 159 -10.12 -10.73 7.71
C LEU A 159 -9.90 -9.82 8.91
N PHE A 160 -9.74 -8.52 8.68
CA PHE A 160 -9.60 -7.55 9.78
C PHE A 160 -10.86 -7.49 10.63
N ALA A 161 -12.07 -7.45 10.03
CA ALA A 161 -13.33 -7.50 10.75
C ALA A 161 -13.46 -8.77 11.60
N PHE A 162 -13.07 -9.93 11.05
CA PHE A 162 -13.04 -11.20 11.79
C PHE A 162 -12.07 -11.13 12.98
N ASN A 163 -10.87 -10.59 12.77
CA ASN A 163 -9.85 -10.47 13.82
C ASN A 163 -10.26 -9.47 14.90
N VAL A 164 -10.92 -8.36 14.53
CA VAL A 164 -11.50 -7.42 15.50
C VAL A 164 -12.60 -8.10 16.33
N LEU A 165 -13.50 -8.87 15.69
CA LEU A 165 -14.52 -9.64 16.41
C LEU A 165 -13.89 -10.62 17.40
N MET A 166 -12.83 -11.32 17.00
CA MET A 166 -12.08 -12.25 17.84
C MET A 166 -11.47 -11.54 19.07
N THR A 167 -11.02 -10.30 18.90
CA THR A 167 -10.44 -9.48 19.98
C THR A 167 -11.53 -8.96 20.94
N LEU A 168 -12.71 -8.59 20.40
CA LEU A 168 -13.82 -8.07 21.20
C LEU A 168 -14.56 -9.17 21.96
N GLN A 169 -14.60 -10.40 21.42
CA GLN A 169 -15.34 -11.54 21.96
C GLN A 169 -14.45 -12.80 22.01
N PRO A 170 -13.31 -12.76 22.71
CA PRO A 170 -12.35 -13.87 22.71
C PRO A 170 -12.95 -15.19 23.21
N ALA A 171 -13.89 -15.12 24.14
CA ALA A 171 -14.57 -16.30 24.67
C ALA A 171 -15.35 -17.11 23.60
N TRP A 172 -15.86 -16.47 22.55
CA TRP A 172 -16.53 -17.15 21.44
C TRP A 172 -15.59 -18.07 20.65
N PHE A 173 -14.31 -17.80 20.72
CA PHE A 173 -13.25 -18.53 20.02
C PHE A 173 -12.43 -19.43 20.97
N GLY A 174 -12.85 -19.55 22.23
CA GLY A 174 -12.15 -20.35 23.24
C GLY A 174 -10.81 -19.75 23.70
N LEU A 175 -10.63 -18.45 23.52
CA LEU A 175 -9.40 -17.72 23.86
C LEU A 175 -9.49 -17.11 25.26
N SER A 176 -8.35 -17.00 25.95
CA SER A 176 -8.25 -16.51 27.32
C SER A 176 -8.44 -15.00 27.44
N GLY A 177 -8.21 -14.24 26.35
CA GLY A 177 -8.37 -12.80 26.36
C GLY A 177 -7.95 -12.09 25.06
N PRO A 178 -8.08 -10.76 25.02
CA PRO A 178 -7.77 -9.97 23.83
C PRO A 178 -6.32 -10.10 23.35
N ALA A 179 -5.35 -10.24 24.24
CA ALA A 179 -3.95 -10.38 23.88
C ALA A 179 -3.68 -11.66 23.07
N GLU A 180 -4.24 -12.78 23.52
CA GLU A 180 -4.17 -14.04 22.79
C GLU A 180 -4.88 -13.93 21.43
N ALA A 181 -6.04 -13.25 21.37
CA ALA A 181 -6.76 -13.02 20.15
C ALA A 181 -5.94 -12.22 19.12
N VAL A 182 -5.15 -11.23 19.56
CA VAL A 182 -4.23 -10.49 18.66
C VAL A 182 -3.10 -11.38 18.15
N GLN A 183 -2.53 -12.24 18.99
CA GLN A 183 -1.51 -13.21 18.58
C GLN A 183 -2.06 -14.18 17.51
N TRP A 184 -3.26 -14.73 17.73
CA TRP A 184 -3.95 -15.56 16.73
C TRP A 184 -4.30 -14.78 15.46
N SER A 185 -4.55 -13.46 15.56
CA SER A 185 -4.79 -12.61 14.41
C SER A 185 -3.56 -12.53 13.50
N PHE A 186 -2.36 -12.41 14.05
CA PHE A 186 -1.12 -12.43 13.23
C PHE A 186 -0.95 -13.78 12.53
N LEU A 187 -1.23 -14.89 13.21
CA LEU A 187 -1.15 -16.20 12.59
C LEU A 187 -2.21 -16.37 11.49
N SER A 188 -3.44 -15.90 11.71
CA SER A 188 -4.51 -15.94 10.71
C SER A 188 -4.15 -15.16 9.45
N VAL A 189 -3.51 -13.99 9.61
CA VAL A 189 -2.99 -13.18 8.47
C VAL A 189 -1.91 -13.95 7.71
N ALA A 190 -0.97 -14.59 8.41
CA ALA A 190 0.08 -15.37 7.77
C ALA A 190 -0.50 -16.55 6.95
N VAL A 191 -1.44 -17.28 7.53
CA VAL A 191 -2.14 -18.39 6.84
C VAL A 191 -2.95 -17.89 5.64
N TRP A 192 -3.70 -16.81 5.82
CA TRP A 192 -4.47 -16.17 4.75
C TRP A 192 -3.59 -15.76 3.58
N TRP A 193 -2.50 -15.05 3.87
CA TRP A 193 -1.56 -14.60 2.87
C TRP A 193 -0.93 -15.78 2.12
N LEU A 194 -0.49 -16.81 2.83
CA LEU A 194 0.08 -18.01 2.22
C LEU A 194 -0.92 -18.70 1.28
N VAL A 195 -2.12 -18.99 1.79
CA VAL A 195 -3.14 -19.75 1.04
C VAL A 195 -3.56 -19.03 -0.23
N PHE A 196 -3.83 -17.72 -0.16
CA PHE A 196 -4.27 -16.94 -1.31
C PHE A 196 -3.14 -16.50 -2.24
N THR A 197 -1.86 -16.73 -1.87
CA THR A 197 -0.73 -16.62 -2.80
C THR A 197 -0.62 -17.84 -3.74
N LEU A 198 -1.10 -19.02 -3.33
CA LEU A 198 -0.98 -20.25 -4.11
C LEU A 198 -1.62 -20.17 -5.51
N PRO A 199 -2.81 -19.55 -5.71
CA PRO A 199 -3.38 -19.38 -7.06
C PRO A 199 -2.46 -18.63 -8.00
N LEU A 200 -1.83 -17.53 -7.53
CA LEU A 200 -0.86 -16.77 -8.33
C LEU A 200 0.34 -17.65 -8.70
N ALA A 201 0.92 -18.33 -7.73
CA ALA A 201 2.06 -19.22 -7.94
C ALA A 201 1.75 -20.32 -8.97
N ARG A 202 0.50 -20.82 -9.03
CA ARG A 202 0.09 -21.94 -9.89
C ARG A 202 -0.34 -21.52 -11.29
N TYR A 203 -1.06 -20.40 -11.43
CA TYR A 203 -1.82 -20.09 -12.64
C TYR A 203 -1.34 -18.85 -13.39
N VAL A 204 -0.65 -17.92 -12.76
CA VAL A 204 -0.08 -16.76 -13.48
C VAL A 204 1.08 -17.25 -14.34
N ARG A 205 1.07 -16.83 -15.62
CA ARG A 205 2.13 -17.11 -16.59
C ARG A 205 2.89 -15.83 -16.86
N GLU A 206 4.20 -15.90 -16.74
CA GLU A 206 5.10 -14.80 -17.11
C GLU A 206 5.41 -14.84 -18.59
N GLN A 207 5.56 -13.67 -19.19
CA GLN A 207 6.13 -13.59 -20.54
C GLN A 207 7.62 -13.95 -20.47
N PRO A 208 8.15 -14.74 -21.42
CA PRO A 208 9.56 -15.08 -21.45
C PRO A 208 10.41 -13.81 -21.46
N SER A 209 11.33 -13.68 -20.49
CA SER A 209 12.33 -12.62 -20.53
C SER A 209 13.25 -12.86 -21.74
N GLN A 210 13.48 -11.82 -22.56
CA GLN A 210 14.43 -11.87 -23.67
C GLN A 210 15.89 -11.80 -23.22
N VAL A 211 16.14 -11.64 -21.93
CA VAL A 211 17.49 -11.51 -21.35
C VAL A 211 17.97 -12.86 -20.86
N ALA A 212 19.22 -13.21 -21.20
CA ALA A 212 19.86 -14.41 -20.71
C ALA A 212 19.85 -14.47 -19.17
N THR A 213 19.53 -15.63 -18.60
CA THR A 213 19.48 -15.86 -17.16
C THR A 213 20.88 -15.72 -16.56
N GLU A 214 21.17 -14.56 -15.98
CA GLU A 214 22.39 -14.36 -15.22
C GLU A 214 22.22 -14.94 -13.79
N PRO A 215 23.30 -15.41 -13.15
CA PRO A 215 23.27 -15.84 -11.76
C PRO A 215 22.77 -14.71 -10.85
N PHE A 216 21.99 -15.06 -9.82
CA PHE A 216 21.34 -14.11 -8.91
C PHE A 216 22.29 -13.03 -8.37
N PHE A 217 23.50 -13.43 -7.93
CA PHE A 217 24.49 -12.50 -7.35
C PHE A 217 25.05 -11.50 -8.37
N GLU A 218 25.31 -11.96 -9.58
CA GLU A 218 25.77 -11.11 -10.69
C GLU A 218 24.68 -10.14 -11.12
N SER A 219 23.42 -10.59 -11.14
CA SER A 219 22.25 -9.77 -11.42
C SER A 219 22.04 -8.68 -10.35
N VAL A 220 22.28 -8.94 -9.07
CA VAL A 220 22.22 -7.94 -8.00
C VAL A 220 23.29 -6.87 -8.17
N VAL A 221 24.56 -7.29 -8.41
CA VAL A 221 25.68 -6.35 -8.61
C VAL A 221 25.47 -5.51 -9.87
N ALA A 222 24.99 -6.14 -10.94
CA ALA A 222 24.66 -5.45 -12.18
C ALA A 222 23.46 -4.50 -11.98
N GLY A 223 22.45 -4.90 -11.20
CA GLY A 223 21.31 -4.05 -10.81
C GLY A 223 21.75 -2.79 -10.04
N LEU A 224 22.67 -2.92 -9.10
CA LEU A 224 23.25 -1.77 -8.38
C LEU A 224 24.00 -0.81 -9.30
N ARG A 225 24.78 -1.33 -10.25
CA ARG A 225 25.46 -0.50 -11.27
C ARG A 225 24.44 0.20 -12.19
N GLU A 226 23.35 -0.50 -12.51
CA GLU A 226 22.30 0.02 -13.39
C GLU A 226 21.40 1.07 -12.71
N LEU A 227 21.33 1.12 -11.38
CA LEU A 227 20.58 2.12 -10.61
C LEU A 227 20.87 3.55 -11.08
N GLY A 228 22.15 3.88 -11.27
CA GLY A 228 22.58 5.18 -11.81
C GLY A 228 22.12 5.40 -13.25
N ASN A 229 22.14 4.36 -14.07
CA ASN A 229 21.68 4.41 -15.46
C ASN A 229 20.15 4.51 -15.53
N THR A 230 19.44 3.80 -14.67
CA THR A 230 17.97 3.85 -14.57
C THR A 230 17.50 5.24 -14.16
N LEU A 231 18.12 5.84 -13.14
CA LEU A 231 17.83 7.21 -12.75
C LEU A 231 18.08 8.20 -13.90
N ARG A 232 19.15 7.98 -14.65
CA ARG A 232 19.47 8.78 -15.85
C ARG A 232 18.43 8.56 -16.97
N ARG A 233 17.99 7.32 -17.19
CA ARG A 233 16.92 6.97 -18.15
C ARG A 233 15.58 7.56 -17.73
N ILE A 234 15.19 7.45 -16.44
CA ILE A 234 13.97 8.08 -15.92
C ILE A 234 14.01 9.58 -16.17
N ARG A 235 15.15 10.24 -15.88
CA ARG A 235 15.35 11.67 -16.18
C ARG A 235 15.29 12.00 -17.66
N ALA A 236 15.72 11.10 -18.55
CA ALA A 236 15.62 11.26 -19.99
C ALA A 236 14.17 11.14 -20.49
N HIS A 237 13.33 10.36 -19.79
CA HIS A 237 11.89 10.24 -20.06
C HIS A 237 11.11 11.26 -19.22
N ARG A 238 10.99 12.48 -19.75
CA ARG A 238 10.35 13.61 -19.06
C ARG A 238 8.97 13.27 -18.49
N ASP A 239 8.16 12.53 -19.25
CA ASP A 239 6.79 12.18 -18.86
C ASP A 239 6.76 11.24 -17.66
N ILE A 240 7.68 10.26 -17.62
CA ILE A 240 7.83 9.32 -16.49
C ILE A 240 8.32 10.07 -15.24
N SER A 241 9.35 10.91 -15.39
CA SER A 241 9.88 11.71 -14.28
C SER A 241 8.83 12.64 -13.69
N LEU A 242 8.08 13.31 -14.56
CA LEU A 242 7.03 14.23 -14.14
C LEU A 242 5.88 13.51 -13.45
N PHE A 243 5.51 12.33 -13.97
CA PHE A 243 4.50 11.48 -13.34
C PHE A 243 4.96 10.99 -11.95
N LEU A 244 6.19 10.46 -11.85
CA LEU A 244 6.72 9.97 -10.58
C LEU A 244 6.79 11.07 -9.52
N LEU A 245 7.17 12.30 -9.90
CA LEU A 245 7.18 13.44 -8.99
C LEU A 245 5.75 13.83 -8.56
N ALA A 246 4.81 13.87 -9.51
CA ALA A 246 3.41 14.12 -9.22
C ALA A 246 2.84 13.04 -8.28
N TYR A 247 3.09 11.77 -8.61
CA TYR A 247 2.69 10.60 -7.83
C TYR A 247 3.21 10.67 -6.41
N TRP A 248 4.50 10.96 -6.23
CA TRP A 248 5.11 11.08 -4.93
C TRP A 248 4.35 12.07 -4.03
N LEU A 249 4.02 13.25 -4.55
CA LEU A 249 3.35 14.29 -3.77
C LEU A 249 1.89 13.92 -3.44
N TYR A 250 1.06 13.58 -4.45
CA TYR A 250 -0.33 13.34 -4.14
C TYR A 250 -0.57 12.03 -3.38
N ILE A 251 0.26 10.99 -3.60
CA ILE A 251 0.11 9.73 -2.87
C ILE A 251 0.59 9.86 -1.42
N ASP A 252 1.56 10.74 -1.13
CA ASP A 252 1.92 11.11 0.24
C ASP A 252 0.74 11.73 0.98
N GLY A 253 0.03 12.66 0.35
CA GLY A 253 -1.21 13.21 0.90
C GLY A 253 -2.25 12.12 1.18
N VAL A 254 -2.46 11.19 0.25
CA VAL A 254 -3.40 10.06 0.40
C VAL A 254 -3.00 9.15 1.56
N HIS A 255 -1.74 8.72 1.63
CA HIS A 255 -1.24 7.87 2.70
C HIS A 255 -1.30 8.56 4.05
N THR A 256 -0.98 9.86 4.09
CA THR A 256 -1.02 10.64 5.33
C THR A 256 -2.44 10.79 5.85
N ILE A 257 -3.43 11.05 4.99
CA ILE A 257 -4.84 11.06 5.41
C ILE A 257 -5.21 9.70 6.01
N TYR A 258 -4.87 8.60 5.34
CA TYR A 258 -5.19 7.26 5.81
C TYR A 258 -4.55 6.93 7.17
N THR A 259 -3.27 7.28 7.37
CA THR A 259 -2.52 6.95 8.59
C THR A 259 -2.79 7.90 9.74
N MET A 260 -3.09 9.17 9.47
CA MET A 260 -3.27 10.20 10.50
C MET A 260 -4.74 10.51 10.81
N ALA A 261 -5.71 9.92 10.10
CA ALA A 261 -7.14 10.20 10.30
C ALA A 261 -7.61 9.87 11.72
N VAL A 262 -7.14 8.75 12.29
CA VAL A 262 -7.49 8.35 13.66
C VAL A 262 -6.90 9.33 14.67
N ASP A 263 -5.61 9.65 14.54
CA ASP A 263 -4.95 10.60 15.46
C ASP A 263 -5.62 11.97 15.41
N TYR A 264 -5.98 12.42 14.20
CA TYR A 264 -6.73 13.67 14.01
C TYR A 264 -8.10 13.60 14.70
N GLY A 265 -8.86 12.52 14.53
CA GLY A 265 -10.15 12.33 15.17
C GLY A 265 -10.04 12.30 16.71
N VAL A 266 -9.00 11.65 17.26
CA VAL A 266 -8.71 11.64 18.70
C VAL A 266 -8.37 13.06 19.19
N ALA A 267 -7.58 13.81 18.42
CA ALA A 267 -7.24 15.21 18.76
C ALA A 267 -8.47 16.13 18.78
N LEU A 268 -9.53 15.79 18.04
CA LEU A 268 -10.83 16.48 18.08
C LEU A 268 -11.76 15.97 19.20
N GLY A 269 -11.33 14.97 19.99
CA GLY A 269 -12.12 14.41 21.10
C GLY A 269 -13.14 13.36 20.67
N LEU A 270 -13.04 12.80 19.46
CA LEU A 270 -13.94 11.76 18.98
C LEU A 270 -13.60 10.39 19.60
N PRO A 271 -14.62 9.52 19.87
CA PRO A 271 -14.39 8.21 20.46
C PRO A 271 -13.57 7.29 19.53
N SER A 272 -12.50 6.67 20.04
CA SER A 272 -11.60 5.80 19.28
C SER A 272 -12.32 4.61 18.63
N SER A 273 -13.36 4.06 19.27
CA SER A 273 -14.18 2.99 18.69
C SER A 273 -14.90 3.42 17.43
N SER A 274 -15.42 4.65 17.38
CA SER A 274 -16.05 5.21 16.18
C SER A 274 -15.05 5.46 15.06
N LEU A 275 -13.83 5.88 15.40
CA LEU A 275 -12.76 6.11 14.43
C LEU A 275 -12.31 4.79 13.78
N LEU A 276 -12.15 3.73 14.55
CA LEU A 276 -11.83 2.38 14.03
C LEU A 276 -12.95 1.83 13.15
N ALA A 277 -14.22 2.02 13.55
CA ALA A 277 -15.38 1.63 12.74
C ALA A 277 -15.43 2.40 11.41
N ALA A 278 -15.09 3.69 11.40
CA ALA A 278 -15.00 4.48 10.19
C ALA A 278 -13.89 4.02 9.25
N LEU A 279 -12.72 3.63 9.78
CA LEU A 279 -11.65 3.02 8.97
C LEU A 279 -12.10 1.71 8.31
N LEU A 280 -12.81 0.87 9.06
CA LEU A 280 -13.36 -0.37 8.51
C LEU A 280 -14.40 -0.06 7.43
N LEU A 281 -15.27 0.92 7.64
CA LEU A 281 -16.24 1.38 6.64
C LEU A 281 -15.53 1.83 5.36
N THR A 282 -14.42 2.57 5.48
CA THR A 282 -13.62 3.01 4.32
C THR A 282 -13.18 1.83 3.45
N GLN A 283 -12.76 0.71 4.04
CA GLN A 283 -12.35 -0.50 3.30
C GLN A 283 -13.51 -1.08 2.48
N PHE A 284 -14.70 -1.21 3.09
CA PHE A 284 -15.89 -1.74 2.41
C PHE A 284 -16.42 -0.82 1.33
N VAL A 285 -16.33 0.50 1.51
CA VAL A 285 -16.67 1.48 0.48
C VAL A 285 -15.65 1.47 -0.66
N ALA A 286 -14.36 1.35 -0.35
CA ALA A 286 -13.29 1.34 -1.34
C ALA A 286 -13.39 0.13 -2.29
N PHE A 287 -13.91 -1.01 -1.82
CA PHE A 287 -14.11 -2.21 -2.65
C PHE A 287 -14.92 -1.96 -3.92
N PRO A 288 -16.21 -1.58 -3.87
CA PRO A 288 -16.98 -1.32 -5.09
C PRO A 288 -16.52 -0.06 -5.84
N SER A 289 -16.01 0.92 -5.11
CA SER A 289 -15.55 2.19 -5.69
C SER A 289 -14.29 2.01 -6.54
N ALA A 290 -13.38 1.11 -6.16
CA ALA A 290 -12.22 0.78 -6.99
C ALA A 290 -12.63 0.23 -8.36
N LEU A 291 -13.62 -0.68 -8.40
CA LEU A 291 -14.16 -1.23 -9.65
C LEU A 291 -14.83 -0.15 -10.51
N LEU A 292 -15.65 0.71 -9.87
CA LEU A 292 -16.34 1.81 -10.56
C LEU A 292 -15.31 2.77 -11.18
N LEU A 293 -14.29 3.17 -10.43
CA LEU A 293 -13.27 4.11 -10.90
C LEU A 293 -12.35 3.48 -11.95
N GLY A 294 -12.09 2.16 -11.89
CA GLY A 294 -11.41 1.43 -12.96
C GLY A 294 -12.20 1.48 -14.27
N TRP A 295 -13.54 1.29 -14.19
CA TRP A 295 -14.41 1.40 -15.36
C TRP A 295 -14.49 2.85 -15.88
N VAL A 296 -14.55 3.84 -15.00
CA VAL A 296 -14.50 5.26 -15.35
C VAL A 296 -13.17 5.58 -16.03
N GLY A 297 -12.05 5.13 -15.48
CA GLY A 297 -10.71 5.31 -16.04
C GLY A 297 -10.59 4.77 -17.46
N ASN A 298 -11.19 3.62 -17.74
CA ASN A 298 -11.24 3.08 -19.12
C ASN A 298 -12.02 3.98 -20.08
N LYS A 299 -13.06 4.67 -19.62
CA LYS A 299 -13.89 5.54 -20.46
C LYS A 299 -13.29 6.92 -20.70
N ILE A 300 -12.87 7.59 -19.62
CA ILE A 300 -12.41 8.98 -19.68
C ILE A 300 -10.87 9.13 -19.69
N GLY A 301 -10.14 8.04 -19.50
CA GLY A 301 -8.69 8.00 -19.34
C GLY A 301 -8.26 8.01 -17.87
N ALA A 302 -7.21 7.23 -17.54
CA ALA A 302 -6.71 7.09 -16.18
C ALA A 302 -6.27 8.42 -15.56
N LYS A 303 -5.58 9.27 -16.32
CA LYS A 303 -5.14 10.61 -15.88
C LYS A 303 -6.29 11.46 -15.36
N ARG A 304 -7.40 11.54 -16.12
CA ARG A 304 -8.58 12.30 -15.71
C ARG A 304 -9.22 11.69 -14.47
N GLY A 305 -9.28 10.35 -14.41
CA GLY A 305 -9.76 9.65 -13.22
C GLY A 305 -8.95 9.99 -11.97
N ILE A 306 -7.61 10.01 -12.06
CA ILE A 306 -6.72 10.39 -10.95
C ILE A 306 -6.96 11.85 -10.54
N LEU A 307 -7.08 12.77 -11.51
CA LEU A 307 -7.34 14.20 -11.22
C LEU A 307 -8.68 14.40 -10.50
N ILE A 308 -9.72 13.65 -10.88
CA ILE A 308 -11.02 13.67 -10.16
C ILE A 308 -10.82 13.20 -8.72
N CYS A 309 -10.10 12.09 -8.49
CA CYS A 309 -9.80 11.59 -7.15
C CYS A 309 -9.05 12.63 -6.31
N ILE A 310 -8.01 13.26 -6.88
CA ILE A 310 -7.24 14.31 -6.20
C ILE A 310 -8.14 15.50 -5.84
N SER A 311 -9.04 15.90 -6.73
CA SER A 311 -9.99 16.98 -6.45
C SER A 311 -10.93 16.65 -5.30
N VAL A 312 -11.39 15.39 -5.20
CA VAL A 312 -12.20 14.93 -4.07
C VAL A 312 -11.39 14.92 -2.77
N TYR A 313 -10.12 14.47 -2.81
CA TYR A 313 -9.22 14.55 -1.65
C TYR A 313 -8.98 15.99 -1.19
N LEU A 314 -8.83 16.93 -2.12
CA LEU A 314 -8.71 18.37 -1.81
C LEU A 314 -9.97 18.86 -1.08
N ALA A 315 -11.15 18.56 -1.61
CA ALA A 315 -12.42 18.95 -0.98
C ALA A 315 -12.59 18.30 0.40
N ALA A 316 -12.25 17.01 0.52
CA ALA A 316 -12.29 16.27 1.78
C ALA A 316 -11.35 16.88 2.83
N THR A 317 -10.12 17.24 2.42
CA THR A 317 -9.12 17.85 3.31
C THR A 317 -9.55 19.25 3.76
N LEU A 318 -10.16 20.04 2.89
CA LEU A 318 -10.77 21.33 3.25
C LEU A 318 -11.92 21.16 4.23
N TYR A 319 -12.80 20.19 3.97
CA TYR A 319 -13.94 19.91 4.86
C TYR A 319 -13.49 19.41 6.24
N ALA A 320 -12.39 18.65 6.30
CA ALA A 320 -11.83 18.16 7.56
C ALA A 320 -11.52 19.28 8.58
N TYR A 321 -11.24 20.50 8.10
CA TYR A 321 -11.07 21.67 8.98
C TYR A 321 -12.32 22.00 9.83
N PHE A 322 -13.50 21.75 9.29
CA PHE A 322 -14.79 22.08 9.92
C PHE A 322 -15.43 20.90 10.65
N LEU A 323 -14.72 19.77 10.76
CA LEU A 323 -15.24 18.54 11.32
C LEU A 323 -15.42 18.66 12.85
N ASP A 324 -16.66 18.46 13.33
CA ASP A 324 -17.03 18.59 14.74
C ASP A 324 -17.76 17.36 15.32
N SER A 325 -18.19 16.43 14.49
CA SER A 325 -19.02 15.30 14.93
C SER A 325 -18.56 13.95 14.37
N VAL A 326 -18.95 12.89 15.08
CA VAL A 326 -18.72 11.49 14.65
C VAL A 326 -19.41 11.23 13.29
N VAL A 327 -20.60 11.78 13.08
CA VAL A 327 -21.36 11.59 11.81
C VAL A 327 -20.60 12.19 10.63
N GLU A 328 -20.04 13.38 10.79
CA GLU A 328 -19.22 14.03 9.77
C GLU A 328 -17.93 13.24 9.49
N PHE A 329 -17.32 12.68 10.54
CA PHE A 329 -16.16 11.80 10.37
C PHE A 329 -16.50 10.56 9.55
N PHE A 330 -17.66 9.91 9.80
CA PHE A 330 -18.14 8.79 8.98
C PHE A 330 -18.43 9.21 7.53
N ALA A 331 -19.04 10.38 7.32
CA ALA A 331 -19.27 10.92 5.99
C ALA A 331 -17.95 11.15 5.24
N LEU A 332 -16.95 11.72 5.92
CA LEU A 332 -15.61 11.90 5.36
C LEU A 332 -14.93 10.57 5.04
N ALA A 333 -15.06 9.57 5.90
CA ALA A 333 -14.55 8.21 5.68
C ALA A 333 -15.16 7.57 4.43
N VAL A 334 -16.46 7.75 4.20
CA VAL A 334 -17.14 7.31 2.96
C VAL A 334 -16.57 8.04 1.75
N VAL A 335 -16.44 9.37 1.79
CA VAL A 335 -15.89 10.17 0.67
C VAL A 335 -14.46 9.74 0.34
N VAL A 336 -13.61 9.53 1.34
CA VAL A 336 -12.25 9.01 1.16
C VAL A 336 -12.28 7.60 0.55
N GLY A 337 -13.14 6.72 1.08
CA GLY A 337 -13.30 5.36 0.55
C GLY A 337 -13.72 5.33 -0.93
N LEU A 338 -14.56 6.27 -1.36
CA LEU A 338 -14.99 6.38 -2.75
C LEU A 338 -13.84 6.65 -3.74
N VAL A 339 -12.76 7.27 -3.32
CA VAL A 339 -11.67 7.68 -4.22
C VAL A 339 -10.33 6.97 -3.94
N GLN A 340 -10.16 6.36 -2.76
CA GLN A 340 -8.89 5.75 -2.34
C GLN A 340 -8.45 4.62 -3.28
N GLY A 341 -9.34 3.68 -3.56
CA GLY A 341 -9.05 2.57 -4.48
C GLY A 341 -8.79 3.05 -5.91
N GLY A 342 -9.52 4.10 -6.33
CA GLY A 342 -9.38 4.69 -7.66
C GLY A 342 -8.05 5.39 -7.87
N VAL A 343 -7.64 6.26 -6.94
CA VAL A 343 -6.37 6.98 -7.08
C VAL A 343 -5.18 6.03 -7.14
N GLN A 344 -5.19 4.96 -6.36
CA GLN A 344 -4.10 3.98 -6.33
C GLN A 344 -4.11 3.09 -7.59
N SER A 345 -5.26 2.53 -7.94
CA SER A 345 -5.37 1.61 -9.08
C SER A 345 -5.12 2.30 -10.42
N LEU A 346 -5.67 3.51 -10.62
CA LEU A 346 -5.46 4.28 -11.83
C LEU A 346 -4.03 4.83 -11.94
N SER A 347 -3.38 5.18 -10.82
CA SER A 347 -1.96 5.56 -10.82
C SER A 347 -1.08 4.42 -11.27
N ARG A 348 -1.31 3.19 -10.74
CA ARG A 348 -0.58 1.99 -11.14
C ARG A 348 -0.78 1.66 -12.63
N SER A 349 -2.01 1.71 -13.11
CA SER A 349 -2.32 1.42 -14.52
C SER A 349 -1.81 2.50 -15.47
N PHE A 350 -1.91 3.78 -15.09
CA PHE A 350 -1.37 4.88 -15.89
C PHE A 350 0.15 4.80 -15.99
N PHE A 351 0.83 4.50 -14.87
CA PHE A 351 2.27 4.28 -14.87
C PHE A 351 2.65 3.10 -15.76
N GLY A 352 1.92 1.98 -15.69
CA GLY A 352 2.14 0.81 -16.54
C GLY A 352 2.13 1.13 -18.04
N ARG A 353 1.33 2.11 -18.47
CA ARG A 353 1.30 2.59 -19.87
C ARG A 353 2.50 3.48 -20.25
N LEU A 354 3.17 4.08 -19.27
CA LEU A 354 4.36 4.91 -19.50
C LEU A 354 5.64 4.07 -19.52
N VAL A 355 5.60 2.86 -18.98
CA VAL A 355 6.77 1.97 -18.86
C VAL A 355 7.16 1.43 -20.23
N PRO A 356 8.46 1.51 -20.64
CA PRO A 356 8.94 0.90 -21.85
C PRO A 356 8.81 -0.64 -21.81
N GLU A 357 8.57 -1.26 -22.97
CA GLU A 357 8.48 -2.72 -23.09
C GLU A 357 9.73 -3.43 -22.52
N GLY A 358 9.51 -4.50 -21.79
CA GLY A 358 10.58 -5.29 -21.17
C GLY A 358 11.25 -4.66 -19.95
N LYS A 359 10.78 -3.48 -19.47
CA LYS A 359 11.35 -2.74 -18.33
C LYS A 359 10.38 -2.60 -17.15
N GLY A 360 9.38 -3.46 -17.09
CA GLY A 360 8.32 -3.40 -16.07
C GLY A 360 8.87 -3.46 -14.66
N GLY A 361 9.75 -4.40 -14.35
CA GLY A 361 10.31 -4.55 -13.01
C GLY A 361 11.15 -3.36 -12.57
N GLU A 362 12.08 -2.89 -13.42
CA GLU A 362 12.95 -1.75 -13.14
C GLU A 362 12.13 -0.49 -12.80
N PHE A 363 11.15 -0.17 -13.64
CA PHE A 363 10.35 1.04 -13.48
C PHE A 363 9.35 0.91 -12.32
N PHE A 364 8.71 -0.25 -12.12
CA PHE A 364 7.85 -0.47 -10.95
C PHE A 364 8.64 -0.53 -9.64
N GLY A 365 9.91 -0.94 -9.67
CA GLY A 365 10.82 -0.78 -8.53
C GLY A 365 10.94 0.69 -8.10
N PHE A 366 11.14 1.62 -9.06
CA PHE A 366 11.16 3.07 -8.78
C PHE A 366 9.79 3.61 -8.35
N TYR A 367 8.71 3.15 -8.97
CA TYR A 367 7.35 3.53 -8.58
C TYR A 367 7.07 3.16 -7.12
N ASN A 368 7.40 1.93 -6.72
CA ASN A 368 7.23 1.46 -5.35
C ASN A 368 8.16 2.19 -4.37
N MET A 369 9.40 2.48 -4.78
CA MET A 369 10.31 3.31 -4.01
C MET A 369 9.71 4.70 -3.75
N MET A 370 9.18 5.38 -4.79
CA MET A 370 8.52 6.68 -4.65
C MET A 370 7.31 6.58 -3.73
N GLY A 371 6.48 5.54 -3.84
CA GLY A 371 5.35 5.28 -2.95
C GLY A 371 5.76 5.11 -1.49
N LYS A 372 6.95 4.58 -1.19
CA LYS A 372 7.48 4.45 0.17
C LYS A 372 8.06 5.75 0.70
N PHE A 373 8.79 6.49 -0.12
CA PHE A 373 9.22 7.83 0.24
C PHE A 373 8.05 8.82 0.40
N ALA A 374 6.90 8.52 -0.20
CA ALA A 374 5.65 9.26 -0.08
C ALA A 374 4.96 9.13 1.29
N SER A 375 5.57 8.57 2.30
CA SER A 375 5.01 8.51 3.67
C SER A 375 5.76 9.43 4.64
N PHE A 376 6.55 10.36 4.13
CA PHE A 376 7.43 11.22 4.94
C PHE A 376 7.01 12.69 4.97
N ILE A 377 6.69 13.27 3.81
CA ILE A 377 6.48 14.73 3.71
C ILE A 377 5.18 15.12 4.39
N GLY A 378 4.11 14.35 4.19
CA GLY A 378 2.81 14.65 4.76
C GLY A 378 2.79 14.67 6.29
N PRO A 379 3.25 13.60 6.99
CA PRO A 379 3.37 13.62 8.44
C PRO A 379 4.29 14.72 8.98
N LEU A 380 5.39 15.04 8.28
CA LEU A 380 6.27 16.15 8.66
C LEU A 380 5.59 17.51 8.53
N LEU A 381 4.80 17.70 7.46
CA LEU A 381 4.00 18.94 7.29
C LEU A 381 2.96 19.08 8.41
N ILE A 382 2.24 18.01 8.71
CA ILE A 382 1.28 18.00 9.84
C ILE A 382 1.99 18.35 11.14
N ALA A 383 3.12 17.70 11.45
CA ALA A 383 3.87 17.95 12.66
C ALA A 383 4.40 19.39 12.75
N ALA A 384 4.97 19.90 11.65
CA ALA A 384 5.50 21.25 11.61
C ALA A 384 4.40 22.31 11.80
N VAL A 385 3.25 22.15 11.14
CA VAL A 385 2.12 23.08 11.29
C VAL A 385 1.47 22.94 12.67
N ALA A 386 1.29 21.73 13.19
CA ALA A 386 0.77 21.52 14.54
C ALA A 386 1.67 22.16 15.59
N TYR A 387 3.00 21.96 15.50
CA TYR A 387 3.97 22.56 16.41
C TYR A 387 3.99 24.10 16.36
N SER A 388 3.93 24.67 15.15
CA SER A 388 4.00 26.13 14.98
C SER A 388 2.70 26.87 15.33
N THR A 389 1.55 26.21 15.15
CA THR A 389 0.23 26.84 15.33
C THR A 389 -0.53 26.39 16.55
N GLY A 390 -0.16 25.25 17.16
CA GLY A 390 -0.93 24.60 18.22
C GLY A 390 -2.33 24.13 17.78
N ASN A 391 -2.60 24.06 16.46
CA ASN A 391 -3.93 23.82 15.91
C ASN A 391 -3.96 22.57 14.99
N SER A 392 -4.58 21.49 15.49
CA SER A 392 -4.70 20.24 14.74
C SER A 392 -5.51 20.38 13.45
N ARG A 393 -6.47 21.31 13.39
CA ARG A 393 -7.28 21.57 12.18
C ARG A 393 -6.46 22.19 11.06
N LEU A 394 -5.59 23.13 11.40
CA LEU A 394 -4.65 23.71 10.44
C LEU A 394 -3.61 22.70 9.98
N SER A 395 -3.20 21.79 10.86
CA SER A 395 -2.19 20.77 10.51
C SER A 395 -2.68 19.84 9.41
N ILE A 396 -3.92 19.33 9.49
CA ILE A 396 -4.46 18.44 8.44
C ILE A 396 -4.65 19.17 7.12
N THR A 397 -5.04 20.46 7.14
CA THR A 397 -5.22 21.25 5.92
C THR A 397 -3.92 21.56 5.19
N SER A 398 -2.77 21.42 5.85
CA SER A 398 -1.47 21.58 5.18
C SER A 398 -1.25 20.59 4.04
N LEU A 399 -1.92 19.43 4.07
CA LEU A 399 -1.86 18.43 3.00
C LEU A 399 -2.42 18.92 1.65
N ILE A 400 -3.23 19.99 1.65
CA ILE A 400 -3.74 20.64 0.44
C ILE A 400 -2.58 20.98 -0.51
N VAL A 401 -1.43 21.39 0.02
CA VAL A 401 -0.25 21.75 -0.77
C VAL A 401 0.23 20.55 -1.60
N LEU A 402 0.23 19.35 -1.00
CA LEU A 402 0.67 18.12 -1.68
C LEU A 402 -0.30 17.75 -2.82
N PHE A 403 -1.60 17.85 -2.58
CA PHE A 403 -2.62 17.57 -3.59
C PHE A 403 -2.61 18.60 -4.73
N LEU A 404 -2.47 19.89 -4.40
CA LEU A 404 -2.41 20.95 -5.40
C LEU A 404 -1.17 20.82 -6.30
N ILE A 405 0.01 20.70 -5.71
CA ILE A 405 1.26 20.59 -6.50
C ILE A 405 1.26 19.27 -7.27
N GLY A 406 0.92 18.15 -6.61
CA GLY A 406 0.83 16.84 -7.25
C GLY A 406 -0.17 16.81 -8.41
N GLY A 407 -1.37 17.40 -8.22
CA GLY A 407 -2.40 17.52 -9.26
C GLY A 407 -1.95 18.40 -10.44
N LEU A 408 -1.33 19.55 -10.17
CA LEU A 408 -0.80 20.46 -11.20
C LEU A 408 0.32 19.80 -12.02
N LEU A 409 1.21 19.06 -11.37
CA LEU A 409 2.26 18.31 -12.06
C LEU A 409 1.65 17.20 -12.91
N LEU A 410 0.70 16.43 -12.38
CA LEU A 410 0.00 15.40 -13.13
C LEU A 410 -0.74 15.97 -14.34
N TRP A 411 -1.35 17.14 -14.20
CA TRP A 411 -2.04 17.80 -15.33
C TRP A 411 -1.08 18.09 -16.50
N ARG A 412 0.20 18.36 -16.22
CA ARG A 412 1.24 18.58 -17.24
C ARG A 412 1.78 17.30 -17.87
N VAL A 413 1.55 16.12 -17.27
CA VAL A 413 1.95 14.84 -17.89
C VAL A 413 1.07 14.61 -19.13
N PRO A 414 1.64 14.28 -20.31
CA PRO A 414 0.82 13.92 -21.47
C PRO A 414 -0.10 12.73 -21.17
N GLU A 415 -1.26 12.66 -21.82
CA GLU A 415 -2.05 11.43 -21.81
C GLU A 415 -1.23 10.33 -22.51
N ALA A 416 -1.04 9.19 -21.82
CA ALA A 416 -0.42 8.03 -22.44
C ALA A 416 -1.26 7.64 -23.68
N ARG A 417 -0.65 7.64 -24.86
CA ARG A 417 -1.35 7.28 -26.09
C ARG A 417 -1.86 5.85 -25.95
N LYS A 418 -3.16 5.65 -26.04
CA LYS A 418 -3.71 4.31 -26.31
C LYS A 418 -3.19 3.93 -27.69
N SER A 419 -2.39 2.88 -27.78
CA SER A 419 -2.07 2.30 -29.09
C SER A 419 -3.41 1.92 -29.75
N ALA A 420 -3.57 2.39 -31.00
CA ALA A 420 -4.82 2.29 -31.78
C ALA A 420 -5.21 0.83 -32.03
#